data_4837ac53a9429e3f58f952bf8b493093
#
_entry.id   4837ac53a9429e3f58f952bf8b493093
#
_cell.length_a   1.000
_cell.length_b   1.000
_cell.length_c   1.000
_cell.angle_alpha   90.00
_cell.angle_beta   90.00
_cell.angle_gamma   90.00
#
_symmetry.space_group_name_H-M   'P 1'
#
loop_
_entity.id
_entity.type
_entity.pdbx_description
1 polymer ?
#
loop_
_entity_poly.entity_id
_entity_poly.type
_entity_poly.pdbx_seq_one_letter_code
_entity_poly.pdbx_strand_id
1 'polypeptide(L)'
;QWHGFSHTQVAYTGSHFADVGSGRYDFWRVSLDAFVAHPIGGLGQDNFAEYYDRHRHTGEEPSWTHSLEMRLLAQTGLIGFILFVTFLIAALGAAARARRLGGSLRRYVAGAALLPCVVWLIHGSVDWFWEVPALSGPALGFLAVAASLEPRRQRAPAGVVRRLTLPRALLSAAGVASVL
;
A
#
# COMPACT_ATOMS: atom_id res chain seq x y z
N GLN A 1 -17.26 0.11 27.00
CA GLN A 1 -16.37 0.86 26.10
C GLN A 1 -16.87 0.80 24.64
N TRP A 2 -17.35 -0.35 24.14
CA TRP A 2 -17.90 -0.48 22.78
C TRP A 2 -19.16 0.39 22.57
N HIS A 3 -20.05 0.49 23.55
CA HIS A 3 -21.24 1.35 23.47
C HIS A 3 -20.88 2.84 23.38
N GLY A 4 -19.84 3.29 24.07
CA GLY A 4 -19.34 4.66 23.96
C GLY A 4 -18.72 4.99 22.62
N PHE A 5 -18.11 3.99 21.94
CA PHE A 5 -17.54 4.14 20.59
C PHE A 5 -18.63 4.21 19.50
N SER A 6 -19.70 3.41 19.62
CA SER A 6 -20.76 3.34 18.62
C SER A 6 -21.89 4.35 18.78
N HIS A 7 -22.00 5.01 19.96
CA HIS A 7 -23.03 6.02 20.25
C HIS A 7 -22.35 7.30 20.69
N THR A 8 -22.19 8.23 19.77
CA THR A 8 -21.56 9.52 20.00
C THR A 8 -22.45 10.39 20.90
N GLN A 9 -22.21 10.34 22.20
CA GLN A 9 -22.70 11.35 23.13
C GLN A 9 -21.64 12.43 23.21
N VAL A 10 -21.90 13.60 22.68
CA VAL A 10 -21.02 14.76 22.75
C VAL A 10 -21.02 15.29 24.19
N ALA A 11 -20.19 14.71 25.04
CA ALA A 11 -19.81 15.29 26.32
C ALA A 11 -18.38 15.81 26.18
N TYR A 12 -18.24 17.10 25.98
CA TYR A 12 -16.96 17.80 26.07
C TYR A 12 -16.40 17.67 27.49
N THR A 13 -15.66 16.65 27.76
CA THR A 13 -14.84 16.53 28.97
C THR A 13 -13.38 16.45 28.56
N GLY A 14 -12.67 17.48 28.93
CA GLY A 14 -11.33 17.94 28.57
C GLY A 14 -10.14 17.00 28.68
N SER A 15 -10.23 15.76 28.20
CA SER A 15 -9.07 14.89 28.03
C SER A 15 -9.15 14.17 26.69
N HIS A 16 -8.30 14.52 25.74
CA HIS A 16 -8.18 13.86 24.45
C HIS A 16 -7.89 12.35 24.51
N PHE A 17 -7.42 11.85 25.66
CA PHE A 17 -7.16 10.42 25.88
C PHE A 17 -8.36 9.65 26.44
N ALA A 18 -9.37 10.35 26.98
CA ALA A 18 -10.56 9.72 27.53
C ALA A 18 -11.72 9.64 26.54
N ASP A 19 -11.64 10.39 25.45
CA ASP A 19 -12.70 10.44 24.44
C ASP A 19 -12.52 9.34 23.38
N VAL A 20 -12.84 8.12 23.77
CA VAL A 20 -12.98 6.96 22.85
C VAL A 20 -14.22 7.14 21.94
N GLY A 21 -15.09 8.11 22.26
CA GLY A 21 -16.25 8.53 21.48
C GLY A 21 -15.96 9.64 20.47
N SER A 22 -14.68 9.86 20.10
CA SER A 22 -14.34 10.77 19.01
C SER A 22 -15.14 10.40 17.77
N GLY A 23 -15.58 11.37 16.98
CA GLY A 23 -16.35 11.18 15.73
C GLY A 23 -15.78 10.19 14.72
N ARG A 24 -14.67 9.51 15.04
CA ARG A 24 -13.97 8.51 14.21
C ARG A 24 -14.88 7.39 13.72
N TYR A 25 -15.82 6.93 14.56
CA TYR A 25 -16.78 5.93 14.11
C TYR A 25 -17.64 6.47 12.95
N ASP A 26 -18.09 7.73 13.06
CA ASP A 26 -18.87 8.37 12.00
C ASP A 26 -18.03 8.60 10.75
N PHE A 27 -16.76 8.99 10.89
CA PHE A 27 -15.84 9.13 9.76
C PHE A 27 -15.66 7.82 9.01
N TRP A 28 -15.48 6.71 9.72
CA TRP A 28 -15.31 5.39 9.11
C TRP A 28 -16.60 4.86 8.50
N ARG A 29 -17.75 5.09 9.13
CA ARG A 29 -19.06 4.76 8.59
C ARG A 29 -19.26 5.48 7.24
N VAL A 30 -19.10 6.81 7.21
CA VAL A 30 -19.27 7.60 6.00
C VAL A 30 -18.25 7.21 4.93
N SER A 31 -17.03 6.83 5.31
CA SER A 31 -16.02 6.34 4.37
C SER A 31 -16.43 5.03 3.72
N LEU A 32 -17.03 4.10 4.48
CA LEU A 32 -17.56 2.86 3.95
C LEU A 32 -18.79 3.08 3.08
N ASP A 33 -19.68 4.00 3.46
CA ASP A 33 -20.82 4.39 2.64
C ASP A 33 -20.36 4.98 1.29
N ALA A 34 -19.32 5.82 1.32
CA ALA A 34 -18.68 6.37 0.12
C ALA A 34 -18.10 5.27 -0.77
N PHE A 35 -17.40 4.31 -0.18
CA PHE A 35 -16.87 3.16 -0.91
C PHE A 35 -17.98 2.31 -1.54
N VAL A 36 -19.05 2.03 -0.82
CA VAL A 36 -20.20 1.26 -1.34
C VAL A 36 -20.87 2.00 -2.49
N ALA A 37 -20.99 3.33 -2.41
CA ALA A 37 -21.56 4.16 -3.48
C ALA A 37 -20.64 4.24 -4.72
N HIS A 38 -19.31 4.22 -4.52
CA HIS A 38 -18.31 4.39 -5.58
C HIS A 38 -17.19 3.32 -5.50
N PRO A 39 -17.49 2.01 -5.64
CA PRO A 39 -16.56 0.95 -5.24
C PRO A 39 -15.31 0.83 -6.13
N ILE A 40 -15.36 1.23 -7.38
CA ILE A 40 -14.25 1.04 -8.33
C ILE A 40 -13.22 2.15 -8.21
N GLY A 41 -13.62 3.40 -8.40
CA GLY A 41 -12.74 4.56 -8.47
C GLY A 41 -12.77 5.47 -7.24
N GLY A 42 -13.67 5.22 -6.29
CA GLY A 42 -13.90 6.07 -5.13
C GLY A 42 -14.52 7.44 -5.48
N LEU A 43 -14.55 8.34 -4.52
CA LEU A 43 -15.03 9.72 -4.68
C LEU A 43 -14.07 10.62 -5.48
N GLY A 44 -12.82 10.19 -5.67
CA GLY A 44 -11.71 11.04 -6.12
C GLY A 44 -10.95 11.67 -4.94
N GLN A 45 -9.74 12.14 -5.25
CA GLN A 45 -8.84 12.73 -4.24
C GLN A 45 -9.48 13.98 -3.63
N ASP A 46 -9.37 14.12 -2.31
CA ASP A 46 -9.80 15.25 -1.47
C ASP A 46 -11.32 15.57 -1.47
N ASN A 47 -12.17 14.71 -2.05
CA ASN A 47 -13.62 14.90 -2.05
C ASN A 47 -14.32 14.32 -0.80
N PHE A 48 -13.57 13.78 0.16
CA PHE A 48 -14.16 13.17 1.36
C PHE A 48 -14.88 14.20 2.24
N ALA A 49 -14.29 15.37 2.48
CA ALA A 49 -14.87 16.38 3.36
C ALA A 49 -16.27 16.80 2.90
N GLU A 50 -16.45 17.06 1.59
CA GLU A 50 -17.76 17.44 1.02
C GLU A 50 -18.77 16.30 1.08
N TYR A 51 -18.32 15.07 0.85
CA TYR A 51 -19.17 13.89 0.98
C TYR A 51 -19.58 13.66 2.42
N TYR A 52 -18.64 13.80 3.37
CA TYR A 52 -18.86 13.66 4.79
C TYR A 52 -19.87 14.67 5.30
N ASP A 53 -19.76 15.94 4.93
CA ASP A 53 -20.67 17.01 5.35
C ASP A 53 -22.14 16.72 5.01
N ARG A 54 -22.40 16.04 3.91
CA ARG A 54 -23.74 15.63 3.48
C ARG A 54 -24.28 14.37 4.17
N HIS A 55 -23.42 13.53 4.76
CA HIS A 55 -23.80 12.22 5.30
C HIS A 55 -23.45 12.04 6.78
N ARG A 56 -22.88 13.08 7.42
CA ARG A 56 -22.50 13.06 8.81
C ARG A 56 -23.69 12.99 9.77
N HIS A 57 -23.48 12.33 10.92
CA HIS A 57 -24.40 12.33 12.03
C HIS A 57 -23.87 13.12 13.22
N THR A 58 -22.69 13.72 13.12
CA THR A 58 -22.03 14.53 14.15
C THR A 58 -21.85 15.96 13.67
N GLY A 59 -21.59 16.88 14.59
CA GLY A 59 -21.27 18.27 14.27
C GLY A 59 -19.79 18.49 13.88
N GLU A 60 -18.98 17.44 13.82
CA GLU A 60 -17.56 17.56 13.46
C GLU A 60 -17.37 17.71 11.96
N GLU A 61 -16.31 18.42 11.55
CA GLU A 61 -15.99 18.69 10.15
C GLU A 61 -14.55 18.23 9.83
N PRO A 62 -14.29 16.90 9.85
CA PRO A 62 -12.96 16.39 9.53
C PRO A 62 -12.64 16.56 8.05
N SER A 63 -11.45 17.04 7.76
CA SER A 63 -10.93 17.02 6.38
C SER A 63 -10.50 15.62 5.95
N TRP A 64 -10.25 14.70 6.92
CA TRP A 64 -9.69 13.37 6.67
C TRP A 64 -10.40 12.27 7.45
N THR A 65 -10.29 11.03 6.94
CA THR A 65 -10.95 9.84 7.49
C THR A 65 -10.35 9.30 8.79
N HIS A 66 -9.19 9.81 9.23
CA HIS A 66 -8.41 9.28 10.36
C HIS A 66 -8.11 7.78 10.27
N SER A 67 -7.98 7.28 9.04
CA SER A 67 -7.53 5.91 8.71
C SER A 67 -7.09 5.87 7.25
N LEU A 68 -5.89 5.37 7.03
CA LEU A 68 -5.30 5.19 5.70
C LEU A 68 -6.15 4.26 4.83
N GLU A 69 -6.61 3.15 5.40
CA GLU A 69 -7.41 2.14 4.70
C GLU A 69 -8.76 2.72 4.28
N MET A 70 -9.44 3.41 5.20
CA MET A 70 -10.74 4.04 4.92
C MET A 70 -10.61 5.13 3.87
N ARG A 71 -9.52 5.91 3.91
CA ARG A 71 -9.28 6.92 2.89
C ARG A 71 -9.03 6.31 1.52
N LEU A 72 -8.19 5.29 1.43
CA LEU A 72 -7.93 4.63 0.16
C LEU A 72 -9.22 4.07 -0.44
N LEU A 73 -10.03 3.37 0.36
CA LEU A 73 -11.30 2.84 -0.10
C LEU A 73 -12.28 3.94 -0.52
N ALA A 74 -12.47 4.98 0.31
CA ALA A 74 -13.43 6.04 0.03
C ALA A 74 -13.03 6.90 -1.18
N GLN A 75 -11.76 7.28 -1.31
CA GLN A 75 -11.32 8.24 -2.32
C GLN A 75 -10.79 7.61 -3.60
N THR A 76 -10.17 6.43 -3.53
CA THR A 76 -9.56 5.77 -4.70
C THR A 76 -10.23 4.45 -5.06
N GLY A 77 -11.19 4.01 -4.27
CA GLY A 77 -11.92 2.77 -4.47
C GLY A 77 -11.02 1.54 -4.42
N LEU A 78 -11.55 0.45 -4.96
CA LEU A 78 -10.86 -0.85 -4.98
C LEU A 78 -9.57 -0.81 -5.83
N ILE A 79 -9.54 -0.01 -6.89
CA ILE A 79 -8.36 0.08 -7.75
C ILE A 79 -7.18 0.64 -6.96
N GLY A 80 -7.33 1.81 -6.34
CA GLY A 80 -6.23 2.42 -5.56
C GLY A 80 -5.85 1.58 -4.35
N PHE A 81 -6.83 0.99 -3.66
CA PHE A 81 -6.58 0.08 -2.54
C PHE A 81 -5.75 -1.14 -2.95
N ILE A 82 -6.10 -1.82 -4.04
CA ILE A 82 -5.35 -2.98 -4.54
C ILE A 82 -3.94 -2.58 -4.96
N LEU A 83 -3.77 -1.46 -5.66
CA LEU A 83 -2.44 -0.97 -6.06
C LEU A 83 -1.56 -0.69 -4.85
N PHE A 84 -2.10 -0.03 -3.83
CA PHE A 84 -1.37 0.25 -2.59
C PHE A 84 -0.99 -1.02 -1.83
N VAL A 85 -1.92 -1.95 -1.65
CA VAL A 85 -1.66 -3.24 -0.99
C VAL A 85 -0.62 -4.05 -1.76
N THR A 86 -0.71 -4.08 -3.10
CA THR A 86 0.28 -4.76 -3.96
C THR A 86 1.67 -4.15 -3.80
N PHE A 87 1.76 -2.82 -3.78
CA PHE A 87 3.00 -2.10 -3.50
C PHE A 87 3.59 -2.50 -2.15
N LEU A 88 2.78 -2.48 -1.08
CA LEU A 88 3.24 -2.86 0.26
C LEU A 88 3.71 -4.32 0.31
N ILE A 89 2.93 -5.24 -0.25
CA ILE A 89 3.30 -6.67 -0.30
C ILE A 89 4.62 -6.85 -1.04
N ALA A 90 4.82 -6.19 -2.17
CA ALA A 90 6.05 -6.28 -2.95
C ALA A 90 7.25 -5.73 -2.15
N ALA A 91 7.13 -4.56 -1.56
CA ALA A 91 8.20 -3.90 -0.81
C ALA A 91 8.54 -4.66 0.49
N LEU A 92 7.54 -5.04 1.26
CA LEU A 92 7.74 -5.84 2.48
C LEU A 92 8.28 -7.23 2.16
N GLY A 93 7.83 -7.84 1.05
CA GLY A 93 8.35 -9.10 0.56
C GLY A 93 9.84 -9.02 0.19
N ALA A 94 10.26 -7.95 -0.51
CA ALA A 94 11.66 -7.70 -0.83
C ALA A 94 12.51 -7.51 0.45
N ALA A 95 12.03 -6.72 1.40
CA ALA A 95 12.69 -6.53 2.70
C ALA A 95 12.77 -7.82 3.51
N ALA A 96 11.72 -8.65 3.51
CA ALA A 96 11.73 -9.96 4.15
C ALA A 96 12.76 -10.91 3.51
N ARG A 97 12.90 -10.89 2.19
CA ARG A 97 13.94 -11.68 1.49
C ARG A 97 15.34 -11.17 1.81
N ALA A 98 15.53 -9.84 1.91
CA ALA A 98 16.79 -9.25 2.36
C ALA A 98 17.19 -9.75 3.75
N ARG A 99 16.24 -9.84 4.67
CA ARG A 99 16.47 -10.36 6.02
C ARG A 99 16.78 -11.87 6.05
N ARG A 100 16.10 -12.65 5.23
CA ARG A 100 16.25 -14.12 5.22
C ARG A 100 17.51 -14.57 4.49
N LEU A 101 17.81 -13.95 3.35
CA LEU A 101 18.85 -14.37 2.42
C LEU A 101 20.15 -13.57 2.57
N GLY A 102 20.13 -12.46 3.30
CA GLY A 102 21.30 -11.62 3.55
C GLY A 102 22.20 -12.14 4.67
N GLY A 103 23.49 -11.74 4.65
CA GLY A 103 24.40 -11.94 5.77
C GLY A 103 23.94 -11.16 7.02
N SER A 104 24.62 -11.36 8.16
CA SER A 104 24.24 -10.81 9.46
C SER A 104 23.96 -9.29 9.43
N LEU A 105 24.89 -8.50 8.92
CA LEU A 105 24.73 -7.03 8.82
C LEU A 105 23.48 -6.65 8.01
N ARG A 106 23.30 -7.24 6.84
CA ARG A 106 22.15 -6.95 5.96
C ARG A 106 20.82 -7.29 6.64
N ARG A 107 20.77 -8.41 7.37
CA ARG A 107 19.61 -8.82 8.16
C ARG A 107 19.23 -7.79 9.20
N TYR A 108 20.20 -7.28 9.96
CA TYR A 108 19.96 -6.29 11.00
C TYR A 108 19.55 -4.95 10.40
N VAL A 109 20.23 -4.47 9.37
CA VAL A 109 19.90 -3.21 8.70
C VAL A 109 18.51 -3.25 8.08
N ALA A 110 18.17 -4.30 7.33
CA ALA A 110 16.83 -4.47 6.76
C ALA A 110 15.75 -4.57 7.86
N GLY A 111 16.06 -5.22 8.98
CA GLY A 111 15.15 -5.29 10.13
C GLY A 111 14.88 -3.94 10.77
N ALA A 112 15.94 -3.19 11.07
CA ALA A 112 15.85 -1.86 11.66
C ALA A 112 15.13 -0.87 10.72
N ALA A 113 15.43 -0.92 9.42
CA ALA A 113 14.80 -0.06 8.42
C ALA A 113 13.30 -0.34 8.21
N LEU A 114 12.77 -1.48 8.63
CA LEU A 114 11.33 -1.76 8.58
C LEU A 114 10.53 -1.09 9.72
N LEU A 115 11.18 -0.78 10.86
CA LEU A 115 10.47 -0.27 12.05
C LEU A 115 9.69 1.03 11.78
N PRO A 116 10.25 2.06 11.10
CA PRO A 116 9.50 3.27 10.80
C PRO A 116 8.25 3.00 9.95
N CYS A 117 8.33 2.09 8.99
CA CYS A 117 7.18 1.71 8.17
C CYS A 117 6.10 0.98 8.99
N VAL A 118 6.48 0.09 9.90
CA VAL A 118 5.53 -0.61 10.79
C VAL A 118 4.81 0.39 11.70
N VAL A 119 5.56 1.30 12.32
CA VAL A 119 4.97 2.37 13.17
C VAL A 119 4.03 3.23 12.35
N TRP A 120 4.45 3.64 11.15
CA TRP A 120 3.64 4.46 10.24
C TRP A 120 2.34 3.77 9.83
N LEU A 121 2.37 2.47 9.51
CA LEU A 121 1.17 1.70 9.17
C LEU A 121 0.22 1.59 10.36
N ILE A 122 0.72 1.27 11.57
CA ILE A 122 -0.11 1.15 12.77
C ILE A 122 -0.79 2.48 13.09
N HIS A 123 -0.03 3.59 13.09
CA HIS A 123 -0.60 4.92 13.32
C HIS A 123 -1.54 5.36 12.20
N GLY A 124 -1.17 5.13 10.95
CA GLY A 124 -1.98 5.47 9.79
C GLY A 124 -3.34 4.76 9.75
N SER A 125 -3.45 3.58 10.37
CA SER A 125 -4.72 2.85 10.46
C SER A 125 -5.75 3.49 11.40
N VAL A 126 -5.30 4.33 12.35
CA VAL A 126 -6.16 4.92 13.39
C VAL A 126 -6.07 6.43 13.50
N ASP A 127 -5.20 7.07 12.69
CA ASP A 127 -4.99 8.51 12.71
C ASP A 127 -4.62 9.05 11.32
N TRP A 128 -4.50 10.38 11.17
CA TRP A 128 -4.19 11.08 9.92
C TRP A 128 -2.70 11.32 9.67
N PHE A 129 -1.79 10.79 10.49
CA PHE A 129 -0.34 11.00 10.41
C PHE A 129 0.27 10.71 9.04
N TRP A 130 -0.31 9.83 8.27
CA TRP A 130 0.14 9.49 6.92
C TRP A 130 -0.06 10.64 5.92
N GLU A 131 -0.92 11.64 6.23
CA GLU A 131 -1.08 12.87 5.46
C GLU A 131 0.13 13.81 5.59
N VAL A 132 0.94 13.64 6.64
CA VAL A 132 2.10 14.49 6.91
C VAL A 132 3.31 13.97 6.12
N PRO A 133 3.79 14.70 5.06
CA PRO A 133 4.91 14.24 4.23
C PRO A 133 6.20 14.02 5.03
N ALA A 134 6.41 14.79 6.10
CA ALA A 134 7.56 14.66 6.99
C ALA A 134 7.57 13.33 7.78
N LEU A 135 6.44 12.66 7.93
CA LEU A 135 6.33 11.34 8.57
C LEU A 135 6.31 10.23 7.52
N SER A 136 5.53 10.39 6.47
CA SER A 136 5.37 9.39 5.40
C SER A 136 6.61 9.23 4.55
N GLY A 137 7.32 10.34 4.24
CA GLY A 137 8.53 10.33 3.44
C GLY A 137 9.63 9.44 4.06
N PRO A 138 10.06 9.68 5.33
CA PRO A 138 11.03 8.82 6.00
C PRO A 138 10.56 7.36 6.12
N ALA A 139 9.30 7.09 6.48
CA ALA A 139 8.78 5.74 6.63
C ALA A 139 8.91 4.93 5.33
N LEU A 140 8.48 5.51 4.21
CA LEU A 140 8.61 4.90 2.88
C LEU A 140 10.05 4.88 2.38
N GLY A 141 10.87 5.89 2.72
CA GLY A 141 12.29 5.92 2.42
C GLY A 141 13.04 4.77 3.08
N PHE A 142 12.82 4.53 4.35
CA PHE A 142 13.40 3.38 5.07
C PHE A 142 12.88 2.03 4.54
N LEU A 143 11.60 1.94 4.15
CA LEU A 143 11.07 0.77 3.47
C LEU A 143 11.80 0.50 2.15
N ALA A 144 12.07 1.55 1.36
CA ALA A 144 12.84 1.44 0.12
C ALA A 144 14.27 0.97 0.38
N VAL A 145 14.94 1.49 1.43
CA VAL A 145 16.26 1.00 1.88
C VAL A 145 16.19 -0.47 2.23
N ALA A 146 15.22 -0.90 3.05
CA ALA A 146 15.06 -2.30 3.43
C ALA A 146 14.85 -3.21 2.20
N ALA A 147 14.02 -2.79 1.26
CA ALA A 147 13.75 -3.53 0.02
C ALA A 147 14.98 -3.59 -0.90
N SER A 148 15.77 -2.51 -0.99
CA SER A 148 16.99 -2.45 -1.84
C SER A 148 18.10 -3.41 -1.40
N LEU A 149 18.07 -3.84 -0.15
CA LEU A 149 19.01 -4.81 0.40
C LEU A 149 18.72 -6.25 -0.03
N GLU A 150 17.66 -6.50 -0.79
CA GLU A 150 17.38 -7.82 -1.36
C GLU A 150 18.58 -8.27 -2.22
N PRO A 151 19.10 -9.50 -2.00
CA PRO A 151 20.15 -10.03 -2.84
C PRO A 151 19.66 -10.08 -4.29
N ARG A 152 20.34 -9.33 -5.17
CA ARG A 152 20.06 -9.45 -6.59
C ARG A 152 20.32 -10.90 -6.99
N ARG A 153 19.29 -11.59 -7.50
CA ARG A 153 19.53 -12.82 -8.24
C ARG A 153 20.52 -12.45 -9.33
N GLN A 154 21.75 -12.99 -9.24
CA GLN A 154 22.61 -12.99 -10.40
C GLN A 154 21.78 -13.64 -11.50
N ARG A 155 21.27 -12.84 -12.43
CA ARG A 155 20.79 -13.41 -13.69
C ARG A 155 21.97 -14.22 -14.18
N ALA A 156 21.83 -15.54 -14.23
CA ALA A 156 22.77 -16.37 -14.94
C ALA A 156 23.05 -15.63 -16.26
N PRO A 157 24.33 -15.40 -16.62
CA PRO A 157 24.67 -14.72 -17.86
C PRO A 157 23.78 -15.34 -18.90
N ALA A 158 23.02 -14.50 -19.63
CA ALA A 158 22.02 -14.96 -20.59
C ALA A 158 22.69 -16.07 -21.40
N GLY A 159 22.33 -17.30 -21.04
CA GLY A 159 23.07 -18.47 -21.49
C GLY A 159 23.19 -18.32 -22.96
N VAL A 160 24.38 -18.45 -23.45
CA VAL A 160 24.72 -18.67 -24.85
C VAL A 160 23.46 -19.17 -25.54
N VAL A 161 22.84 -18.29 -26.35
CA VAL A 161 21.76 -18.67 -27.24
C VAL A 161 22.31 -19.90 -27.94
N ARG A 162 21.88 -21.08 -27.50
CA ARG A 162 22.25 -22.35 -28.13
C ARG A 162 21.79 -22.16 -29.55
N ARG A 163 22.75 -21.75 -30.42
CA ARG A 163 22.49 -21.62 -31.85
C ARG A 163 21.92 -22.95 -32.19
N LEU A 164 20.61 -22.99 -32.50
CA LEU A 164 20.00 -24.12 -33.15
C LEU A 164 20.77 -24.24 -34.44
N THR A 165 21.81 -25.07 -34.42
CA THR A 165 22.44 -25.55 -35.63
C THR A 165 21.37 -26.40 -36.29
N LEU A 166 20.59 -25.78 -37.16
CA LEU A 166 19.74 -26.52 -38.09
C LEU A 166 20.63 -27.58 -38.76
N PRO A 167 20.28 -28.86 -38.68
CA PRO A 167 21.04 -29.92 -39.31
C PRO A 167 21.21 -29.56 -40.79
N ARG A 168 22.43 -29.58 -41.28
CA ARG A 168 22.78 -29.29 -42.70
C ARG A 168 21.94 -30.06 -43.71
N ALA A 169 21.23 -31.08 -43.28
CA ALA A 169 20.28 -31.86 -44.10
C ALA A 169 19.07 -31.08 -44.62
N LEU A 170 18.69 -29.94 -44.00
CA LEU A 170 17.58 -29.12 -44.49
C LEU A 170 17.99 -28.04 -45.51
N LEU A 171 19.29 -27.78 -45.66
CA LEU A 171 19.80 -26.83 -46.66
C LEU A 171 20.03 -27.47 -48.06
N SER A 172 20.12 -28.80 -48.11
CA SER A 172 20.25 -29.51 -49.38
C SER A 172 18.92 -29.79 -50.09
N ALA A 173 17.79 -29.68 -49.36
CA ALA A 173 16.48 -29.89 -49.98
C ALA A 173 15.90 -28.64 -50.70
N ALA A 174 16.39 -27.44 -50.37
CA ALA A 174 15.96 -26.20 -51.00
C ALA A 174 16.74 -25.85 -52.28
N GLY A 175 17.83 -26.56 -52.56
CA GLY A 175 18.69 -26.32 -53.72
C GLY A 175 18.31 -27.09 -55.00
N VAL A 176 17.36 -28.00 -54.93
CA VAL A 176 16.96 -28.85 -56.07
C VAL A 176 15.67 -28.39 -56.75
N ALA A 177 14.97 -27.42 -56.19
CA ALA A 177 13.70 -26.92 -56.75
C ALA A 177 13.84 -25.68 -57.65
N SER A 178 15.06 -25.28 -58.03
CA SER A 178 15.30 -24.07 -58.85
C SER A 178 15.90 -24.37 -60.25
N VAL A 179 15.87 -25.63 -60.70
CA VAL A 179 16.25 -26.01 -62.08
C VAL A 179 15.26 -27.04 -62.59
N LEU A 180 14.12 -26.59 -63.03
CA LEU A 180 13.20 -27.15 -64.05
C LEU A 180 12.24 -26.05 -64.46
#